data_931fb611bef6c7b3d359f1b81e2a5815
#
_entry.id   931fb611bef6c7b3d359f1b81e2a5815
#
_cell.length_a   1.000
_cell.length_b   1.000
_cell.length_c   1.000
_cell.angle_alpha   90.00
_cell.angle_beta   90.00
_cell.angle_gamma   90.00
#
_symmetry.space_group_name_H-M   'P 1'
#
loop_
_entity.id
_entity.type
_entity.pdbx_description
1 polymer ?
#
loop_
_entity_poly.entity_id
_entity_poly.type
_entity_poly.pdbx_seq_one_letter_code
_entity_poly.pdbx_strand_id
1 'polypeptide(L)'
;MKLFRHREDILPVLCIASLSLLDLLVFFFASSPWQLGAWLLLVTGPKACICSWNHHHQHLFTFHQPVLNRLLELSYAFHTGITTNAWVLHHVLGHHVNYLDQAKDESAWKRRDGSTMGELEYTVVVALTGYLRAF
;
A
#
# COMPACT_ATOMS: atom_id res chain seq x y z
N MET A 1 26.22 14.88 0.66
CA MET A 1 25.39 14.01 -0.21
C MET A 1 23.94 14.17 0.20
N LYS A 2 23.01 14.43 -0.74
CA LYS A 2 21.58 14.51 -0.39
C LYS A 2 21.05 13.10 -0.13
N LEU A 3 20.33 12.88 0.97
CA LEU A 3 19.74 11.58 1.32
C LEU A 3 18.51 11.30 0.47
N PHE A 4 17.57 12.24 0.44
CA PHE A 4 16.32 12.16 -0.30
C PHE A 4 16.46 12.70 -1.72
N ARG A 5 15.76 12.09 -2.67
CA ARG A 5 15.63 12.59 -4.04
C ARG A 5 14.72 13.83 -4.08
N HIS A 6 13.62 13.80 -3.33
CA HIS A 6 12.65 14.87 -3.22
C HIS A 6 12.44 15.26 -1.76
N ARG A 7 12.27 16.55 -1.49
CA ARG A 7 12.09 17.07 -0.10
C ARG A 7 10.71 16.64 0.45
N GLU A 8 9.75 16.47 -0.41
CA GLU A 8 8.38 16.04 -0.14
C GLU A 8 8.33 14.66 0.51
N ASP A 9 9.32 13.81 0.27
CA ASP A 9 9.40 12.45 0.82
C ASP A 9 9.82 12.40 2.29
N ILE A 10 10.33 13.51 2.83
CA ILE A 10 10.81 13.55 4.23
C ILE A 10 9.66 13.26 5.20
N LEU A 11 8.53 13.96 5.06
CA LEU A 11 7.38 13.77 5.95
C LEU A 11 6.77 12.36 5.84
N PRO A 12 6.49 11.80 4.65
CA PRO A 12 6.10 10.41 4.49
C PRO A 12 7.02 9.43 5.21
N VAL A 13 8.33 9.54 5.03
CA VAL A 13 9.30 8.62 5.66
C VAL A 13 9.29 8.75 7.19
N LEU A 14 9.21 9.96 7.73
CA LEU A 14 9.08 10.18 9.17
C LEU A 14 7.78 9.57 9.72
N CYS A 15 6.66 9.74 9.02
CA CYS A 15 5.38 9.12 9.40
C CYS A 15 5.46 7.59 9.40
N ILE A 16 6.05 6.99 8.35
CA ILE A 16 6.23 5.54 8.25
C ILE A 16 7.12 5.02 9.38
N ALA A 17 8.24 5.68 9.64
CA ALA A 17 9.16 5.28 10.72
C ALA A 17 8.48 5.38 12.10
N SER A 18 7.72 6.45 12.34
CA SER A 18 6.96 6.64 13.58
C SER A 18 5.88 5.57 13.76
N LEU A 19 5.11 5.28 12.71
CA LEU A 19 4.08 4.23 12.76
C LEU A 19 4.70 2.85 12.93
N SER A 20 5.83 2.56 12.29
CA SER A 20 6.56 1.29 12.49
C SER A 20 7.00 1.12 13.95
N LEU A 21 7.53 2.19 14.57
CA LEU A 21 7.90 2.16 15.99
C LEU A 21 6.68 1.95 16.88
N LEU A 22 5.58 2.65 16.62
CA LEU A 22 4.35 2.53 17.39
C LEU A 22 3.73 1.13 17.24
N ASP A 23 3.72 0.55 16.03
CA ASP A 23 3.28 -0.83 15.81
C ASP A 23 4.09 -1.83 16.66
N LEU A 24 5.42 -1.66 16.71
CA LEU A 24 6.28 -2.49 17.56
C LEU A 24 5.98 -2.31 19.04
N LEU A 25 5.78 -1.07 19.50
CA LEU A 25 5.41 -0.80 20.90
C LEU A 25 4.06 -1.46 21.25
N VAL A 26 3.06 -1.31 20.37
CA VAL A 26 1.77 -1.98 20.59
C VAL A 26 1.91 -3.49 20.58
N PHE A 27 2.70 -4.05 19.65
CA PHE A 27 2.93 -5.49 19.57
C PHE A 27 3.55 -6.05 20.88
N PHE A 28 4.52 -5.35 21.46
CA PHE A 28 5.20 -5.83 22.68
C PHE A 28 4.48 -5.52 23.98
N PHE A 29 3.70 -4.43 24.03
CA PHE A 29 3.13 -3.92 25.29
C PHE A 29 1.61 -3.99 25.37
N ALA A 30 0.89 -4.26 24.28
CA ALA A 30 -0.55 -4.44 24.38
C ALA A 30 -0.89 -5.69 25.17
N SER A 31 -1.65 -5.53 26.24
CA SER A 31 -2.02 -6.59 27.17
C SER A 31 -3.47 -7.05 27.00
N SER A 32 -4.25 -6.42 26.13
CA SER A 32 -5.65 -6.77 25.89
C SER A 32 -6.06 -6.64 24.43
N PRO A 33 -7.04 -7.45 23.95
CA PRO A 33 -7.60 -7.34 22.60
C PRO A 33 -8.21 -5.97 22.31
N TRP A 34 -8.73 -5.29 23.32
CA TRP A 34 -9.31 -3.95 23.18
C TRP A 34 -8.27 -2.90 22.81
N GLN A 35 -7.06 -2.99 23.36
CA GLN A 35 -5.94 -2.11 22.99
C GLN A 35 -5.55 -2.34 21.52
N LEU A 36 -5.51 -3.58 21.08
CA LEU A 36 -5.23 -3.92 19.67
C LEU A 36 -6.35 -3.41 18.75
N GLY A 37 -7.62 -3.61 19.13
CA GLY A 37 -8.75 -3.10 18.37
C GLY A 37 -8.77 -1.58 18.27
N ALA A 38 -8.53 -0.87 19.36
CA ALA A 38 -8.43 0.59 19.38
C ALA A 38 -7.25 1.07 18.52
N TRP A 39 -6.10 0.42 18.60
CA TRP A 39 -4.94 0.72 17.77
C TRP A 39 -5.25 0.56 16.29
N LEU A 40 -5.83 -0.58 15.88
CA LEU A 40 -6.21 -0.83 14.50
C LEU A 40 -7.15 0.25 13.95
N LEU A 41 -8.16 0.65 14.72
CA LEU A 41 -9.07 1.73 14.31
C LEU A 41 -8.33 3.07 14.17
N LEU A 42 -7.45 3.40 15.11
CA LEU A 42 -6.68 4.65 15.10
C LEU A 42 -5.75 4.75 13.90
N VAL A 43 -5.09 3.65 13.51
CA VAL A 43 -4.07 3.67 12.45
C VAL A 43 -4.61 3.42 11.04
N THR A 44 -5.88 3.07 10.89
CA THR A 44 -6.47 2.76 9.56
C THR A 44 -6.29 3.92 8.58
N GLY A 45 -6.62 5.16 9.00
CA GLY A 45 -6.43 6.35 8.16
C GLY A 45 -4.97 6.62 7.80
N PRO A 46 -4.05 6.74 8.78
CA PRO A 46 -2.63 6.87 8.51
C PRO A 46 -2.05 5.76 7.62
N LYS A 47 -2.45 4.50 7.82
CA LYS A 47 -1.99 3.39 6.97
C LYS A 47 -2.53 3.44 5.55
N ALA A 48 -3.72 3.99 5.34
CA ALA A 48 -4.22 4.26 3.99
C ALA A 48 -3.32 5.27 3.24
N CYS A 49 -2.82 6.30 3.93
CA CYS A 49 -1.83 7.23 3.35
C CYS A 49 -0.52 6.50 2.97
N ILE A 50 -0.09 5.52 3.77
CA ILE A 50 1.11 4.73 3.45
C ILE A 50 0.94 3.95 2.13
N CYS A 51 -0.24 3.44 1.82
CA CYS A 51 -0.52 2.83 0.52
C CYS A 51 -0.27 3.79 -0.65
N SER A 52 -0.71 5.05 -0.53
CA SER A 52 -0.48 6.08 -1.55
C SER A 52 1.01 6.45 -1.68
N TRP A 53 1.74 6.53 -0.56
CA TRP A 53 3.18 6.78 -0.60
C TRP A 53 3.96 5.60 -1.16
N ASN A 54 3.55 4.36 -0.87
CA ASN A 54 4.10 3.16 -1.52
C ASN A 54 3.91 3.23 -3.04
N HIS A 55 2.71 3.57 -3.50
CA HIS A 55 2.41 3.77 -4.91
C HIS A 55 3.41 4.77 -5.56
N HIS A 56 3.58 5.95 -4.95
CA HIS A 56 4.53 6.95 -5.43
C HIS A 56 5.97 6.42 -5.46
N HIS A 57 6.41 5.74 -4.40
CA HIS A 57 7.74 5.14 -4.30
C HIS A 57 8.04 4.12 -5.40
N GLN A 58 7.04 3.34 -5.84
CA GLN A 58 7.21 2.37 -6.92
C GLN A 58 7.45 3.04 -8.29
N HIS A 59 7.01 4.27 -8.47
CA HIS A 59 7.30 5.06 -9.68
C HIS A 59 8.57 5.91 -9.55
N LEU A 60 8.84 6.45 -8.35
CA LEU A 60 9.95 7.35 -8.08
C LEU A 60 10.60 6.99 -6.74
N PHE A 61 11.78 6.40 -6.80
CA PHE A 61 12.50 6.05 -5.57
C PHE A 61 12.74 7.25 -4.66
N THR A 62 12.46 7.08 -3.38
CA THR A 62 12.57 8.09 -2.33
C THR A 62 14.01 8.49 -2.05
N PHE A 63 14.92 7.51 -1.96
CA PHE A 63 16.30 7.75 -1.60
C PHE A 63 17.26 7.64 -2.79
N HIS A 64 18.40 8.35 -2.72
CA HIS A 64 19.51 8.14 -3.63
C HIS A 64 20.20 6.79 -3.41
N GLN A 65 20.17 6.28 -2.18
CA GLN A 65 20.83 5.03 -1.78
C GLN A 65 19.88 3.83 -2.02
N PRO A 66 20.28 2.84 -2.85
CA PRO A 66 19.43 1.67 -3.14
C PRO A 66 19.04 0.86 -1.88
N VAL A 67 19.98 0.72 -0.94
CA VAL A 67 19.72 -0.04 0.31
C VAL A 67 18.59 0.60 1.12
N LEU A 68 18.55 1.93 1.20
CA LEU A 68 17.49 2.62 1.93
C LEU A 68 16.13 2.47 1.26
N ASN A 69 16.08 2.41 -0.08
CA ASN A 69 14.85 2.11 -0.79
C ASN A 69 14.36 0.70 -0.44
N ARG A 70 15.25 -0.30 -0.37
CA ARG A 70 14.87 -1.68 0.03
C ARG A 70 14.37 -1.77 1.46
N LEU A 71 14.97 -1.03 2.39
CA LEU A 71 14.48 -0.95 3.77
C LEU A 71 13.11 -0.28 3.84
N LEU A 72 12.89 0.77 3.05
CA LEU A 72 11.59 1.43 2.97
C LEU A 72 10.53 0.52 2.34
N GLU A 73 10.86 -0.22 1.28
CA GLU A 73 9.99 -1.23 0.67
C GLU A 73 9.59 -2.33 1.66
N LEU A 74 10.52 -2.77 2.50
CA LEU A 74 10.21 -3.72 3.57
C LEU A 74 9.22 -3.12 4.58
N SER A 75 9.42 -1.86 4.97
CA SER A 75 8.48 -1.16 5.84
C SER A 75 7.09 -1.03 5.19
N TYR A 76 7.03 -0.67 3.92
CA TYR A 76 5.77 -0.65 3.16
C TYR A 76 5.07 -2.02 3.19
N ALA A 77 5.81 -3.11 2.97
CA ALA A 77 5.25 -4.46 3.00
C ALA A 77 4.64 -4.81 4.37
N PHE A 78 5.28 -4.43 5.47
CA PHE A 78 4.71 -4.63 6.81
C PHE A 78 3.45 -3.81 7.07
N HIS A 79 3.36 -2.58 6.55
CA HIS A 79 2.19 -1.73 6.75
C HIS A 79 1.02 -2.08 5.85
N THR A 80 1.28 -2.48 4.61
CA THR A 80 0.26 -2.68 3.58
C THR A 80 -0.09 -4.16 3.36
N GLY A 81 0.76 -5.08 3.84
CA GLY A 81 0.65 -6.50 3.55
C GLY A 81 1.02 -6.87 2.11
N ILE A 82 1.53 -5.93 1.30
CA ILE A 82 1.85 -6.14 -0.11
C ILE A 82 3.35 -5.92 -0.31
N THR A 83 4.04 -6.94 -0.82
CA THR A 83 5.47 -6.83 -1.15
C THR A 83 5.66 -6.03 -2.44
N THR A 84 6.87 -5.46 -2.61
CA THR A 84 7.25 -4.76 -3.85
C THR A 84 7.05 -5.61 -5.09
N ASN A 85 7.39 -6.90 -5.04
CA ASN A 85 7.23 -7.78 -6.19
C ASN A 85 5.76 -7.98 -6.57
N ALA A 86 4.88 -8.21 -5.59
CA ALA A 86 3.45 -8.30 -5.82
C ALA A 86 2.88 -6.99 -6.37
N TRP A 87 3.37 -5.84 -5.85
CA TRP A 87 2.99 -4.53 -6.37
C TRP A 87 3.39 -4.33 -7.84
N VAL A 88 4.62 -4.69 -8.22
CA VAL A 88 5.09 -4.60 -9.62
C VAL A 88 4.24 -5.48 -10.54
N LEU A 89 3.98 -6.71 -10.14
CA LEU A 89 3.16 -7.63 -10.95
C LEU A 89 1.74 -7.09 -11.14
N HIS A 90 1.09 -6.69 -10.06
CA HIS A 90 -0.28 -6.21 -10.10
C HIS A 90 -0.37 -4.81 -10.75
N HIS A 91 0.36 -3.84 -10.22
CA HIS A 91 0.17 -2.44 -10.58
C HIS A 91 0.87 -2.06 -11.89
N VAL A 92 2.15 -2.43 -12.03
CA VAL A 92 2.93 -2.01 -13.20
C VAL A 92 2.66 -2.89 -14.41
N LEU A 93 2.71 -4.22 -14.25
CA LEU A 93 2.55 -5.16 -15.36
C LEU A 93 1.10 -5.55 -15.62
N GLY A 94 0.25 -5.53 -14.62
CA GLY A 94 -1.19 -5.76 -14.76
C GLY A 94 -1.94 -4.48 -15.16
N HIS A 95 -2.10 -3.57 -14.20
CA HIS A 95 -2.92 -2.36 -14.38
C HIS A 95 -2.38 -1.40 -15.44
N HIS A 96 -1.12 -0.93 -15.34
CA HIS A 96 -0.59 0.06 -16.29
C HIS A 96 -0.53 -0.44 -17.74
N VAL A 97 -0.23 -1.73 -17.95
CA VAL A 97 -0.18 -2.32 -19.29
C VAL A 97 -1.57 -2.50 -19.87
N ASN A 98 -2.57 -2.80 -19.04
CA ASN A 98 -3.95 -3.05 -19.47
C ASN A 98 -4.91 -1.91 -19.06
N TYR A 99 -4.39 -0.72 -18.77
CA TYR A 99 -5.18 0.40 -18.27
C TYR A 99 -6.42 0.65 -19.12
N LEU A 100 -7.59 0.70 -18.49
CA LEU A 100 -8.92 0.84 -19.09
C LEU A 100 -9.44 -0.37 -19.90
N ASP A 101 -8.66 -1.42 -20.14
CA ASP A 101 -9.17 -2.66 -20.72
C ASP A 101 -9.93 -3.48 -19.65
N GLN A 102 -11.25 -3.34 -19.61
CA GLN A 102 -12.09 -3.96 -18.60
C GLN A 102 -12.07 -5.50 -18.62
N ALA A 103 -11.52 -6.12 -19.63
CA ALA A 103 -11.35 -7.57 -19.71
C ALA A 103 -10.03 -8.06 -19.11
N LYS A 104 -9.01 -7.20 -19.04
CA LYS A 104 -7.64 -7.56 -18.63
C LYS A 104 -7.11 -6.77 -17.46
N ASP A 105 -7.60 -5.54 -17.26
CA ASP A 105 -7.19 -4.67 -16.15
C ASP A 105 -7.64 -5.28 -14.83
N GLU A 106 -6.71 -5.54 -13.96
CA GLU A 106 -6.96 -6.08 -12.62
C GLU A 106 -7.78 -5.12 -11.74
N SER A 107 -7.78 -3.84 -12.07
CA SER A 107 -8.60 -2.80 -11.46
C SER A 107 -9.91 -2.57 -12.21
N ALA A 108 -10.37 -3.54 -13.01
CA ALA A 108 -11.63 -3.44 -13.77
C ALA A 108 -12.83 -3.14 -12.85
N TRP A 109 -13.64 -2.15 -13.23
CA TRP A 109 -14.83 -1.72 -12.47
C TRP A 109 -16.16 -2.09 -13.12
N LYS A 110 -16.10 -2.77 -14.27
CA LYS A 110 -17.30 -3.30 -14.93
C LYS A 110 -17.58 -4.72 -14.49
N ARG A 111 -18.87 -5.03 -14.36
CA ARG A 111 -19.36 -6.40 -14.19
C ARG A 111 -19.28 -7.16 -15.53
N ARG A 112 -19.44 -8.46 -15.48
CA ARG A 112 -19.42 -9.32 -16.69
C ARG A 112 -20.53 -8.97 -17.70
N ASP A 113 -21.62 -8.38 -17.27
CA ASP A 113 -22.71 -7.89 -18.13
C ASP A 113 -22.46 -6.51 -18.75
N GLY A 114 -21.28 -5.91 -18.48
CA GLY A 114 -20.86 -4.60 -18.96
C GLY A 114 -21.36 -3.42 -18.12
N SER A 115 -22.20 -3.65 -17.09
CA SER A 115 -22.64 -2.60 -16.18
C SER A 115 -21.51 -2.15 -15.24
N THR A 116 -21.58 -0.91 -14.75
CA THR A 116 -20.59 -0.35 -13.82
C THR A 116 -20.92 -0.72 -12.38
N MET A 117 -19.92 -1.17 -11.61
CA MET A 117 -20.06 -1.38 -10.18
C MET A 117 -20.23 -0.04 -9.45
N GLY A 118 -21.05 -0.03 -8.38
CA GLY A 118 -21.07 1.07 -7.44
C GLY A 118 -19.78 1.11 -6.60
N GLU A 119 -19.47 2.27 -5.99
CA GLU A 119 -18.23 2.47 -5.24
C GLU A 119 -18.02 1.45 -4.11
N LEU A 120 -19.06 1.20 -3.31
CA LEU A 120 -18.99 0.22 -2.22
C LEU A 120 -18.77 -1.20 -2.75
N GLU A 121 -19.50 -1.58 -3.79
CA GLU A 121 -19.36 -2.89 -4.43
C GLU A 121 -17.94 -3.07 -4.98
N TYR A 122 -17.44 -2.07 -5.71
CA TYR A 122 -16.08 -2.08 -6.23
C TYR A 122 -15.05 -2.25 -5.12
N THR A 123 -15.16 -1.47 -4.04
CA THR A 123 -14.27 -1.54 -2.88
C THR A 123 -14.26 -2.94 -2.27
N VAL A 124 -15.44 -3.54 -2.06
CA VAL A 124 -15.54 -4.89 -1.49
C VAL A 124 -14.96 -5.94 -2.43
N VAL A 125 -15.29 -5.86 -3.72
CA VAL A 125 -14.76 -6.80 -4.74
C VAL A 125 -13.25 -6.71 -4.82
N VAL A 126 -12.66 -5.51 -4.87
CA VAL A 126 -11.21 -5.34 -4.93
C VAL A 126 -10.54 -5.82 -3.64
N ALA A 127 -11.11 -5.51 -2.47
CA ALA A 127 -10.57 -5.97 -1.19
C ALA A 127 -10.52 -7.51 -1.07
N LEU A 128 -11.55 -8.20 -1.59
CA LEU A 128 -11.63 -9.66 -1.52
C LEU A 128 -10.86 -10.37 -2.64
N THR A 129 -10.70 -9.75 -3.79
CA THR A 129 -10.14 -10.40 -4.98
C THR A 129 -8.77 -9.86 -5.40
N GLY A 130 -8.32 -8.73 -4.85
CA GLY A 130 -7.09 -8.05 -5.26
C GLY A 130 -5.87 -8.97 -5.23
N TYR A 131 -5.70 -9.73 -4.15
CA TYR A 131 -4.61 -10.71 -4.06
C TYR A 131 -4.71 -11.82 -5.11
N LEU A 132 -5.92 -12.33 -5.37
CA LEU A 132 -6.12 -13.39 -6.36
C LEU A 132 -5.94 -12.91 -7.80
N ARG A 133 -6.15 -11.62 -8.04
CA ARG A 133 -5.95 -11.01 -9.37
C ARG A 133 -4.49 -10.70 -9.67
N ALA A 134 -3.65 -10.58 -8.63
CA ALA A 134 -2.23 -10.28 -8.77
C ALA A 134 -1.37 -11.50 -9.16
N PHE A 135 -1.94 -12.69 -9.13
CA PHE A 135 -1.30 -13.98 -9.43
C PHE A 135 -2.09 -14.77 -10.46
#